data_40f2f4acf5a06d308d17751cb2e598d2
#
_entry.id   40f2f4acf5a06d308d17751cb2e598d2
#
_cell.length_a   1.000
_cell.length_b   1.000
_cell.length_c   1.000
_cell.angle_alpha   90.00
_cell.angle_beta   90.00
_cell.angle_gamma   90.00
#
_symmetry.space_group_name_H-M   'P 1'
#
loop_
_entity.id
_entity.type
_entity.pdbx_description
1 polymer ?
#
loop_
_entity_poly.entity_id
_entity_poly.type
_entity_poly.pdbx_seq_one_letter_code
_entity_poly.pdbx_strand_id
1 'polypeptide(L)'
;MAPRIVFDQELEQLKEKVAEMGELVEIGYDKLLLAAKANDVESLENLLDSDRQMVDMLRSIEARCLALMIKQQPVARDLRLVTASLKVVTDMERIGDHVGDMAELFLRRKEPVQQTESDEVILKMMDEARTMVRESVEAFVEGDAETARMVIDNDDVVDGLFNQVKEDMMHAIQGHTLDADRVVDNLMIAKYLEKVGDHAVNIGKWTRFRVTGELDG
;
A
#
# COMPACT_ATOMS: atom_id res chain seq x y z
N MET A 1 6.97 -26.21 -28.40
CA MET A 1 7.55 -24.89 -28.09
C MET A 1 8.89 -25.12 -27.39
N ALA A 2 9.88 -24.25 -27.61
CA ALA A 2 11.14 -24.36 -26.88
C ALA A 2 10.89 -24.07 -25.39
N PRO A 3 11.49 -24.82 -24.46
CA PRO A 3 11.27 -24.65 -23.00
C PRO A 3 11.43 -23.22 -22.51
N ARG A 4 12.35 -22.46 -23.09
CA ARG A 4 12.60 -21.05 -22.72
C ARG A 4 11.42 -20.13 -23.07
N ILE A 5 10.77 -20.34 -24.20
CA ILE A 5 9.60 -19.53 -24.61
C ILE A 5 8.44 -19.71 -23.62
N VAL A 6 8.20 -20.92 -23.15
CA VAL A 6 7.17 -21.21 -22.15
C VAL A 6 7.49 -20.52 -20.83
N PHE A 7 8.75 -20.57 -20.41
CA PHE A 7 9.18 -19.91 -19.18
C PHE A 7 9.04 -18.37 -19.25
N ASP A 8 9.46 -17.76 -20.36
CA ASP A 8 9.34 -16.31 -20.56
C ASP A 8 7.84 -15.88 -20.54
N GLN A 9 6.94 -16.69 -21.09
CA GLN A 9 5.48 -16.46 -21.00
C GLN A 9 4.96 -16.59 -19.57
N GLU A 10 5.44 -17.56 -18.78
CA GLU A 10 5.04 -17.73 -17.39
C GLU A 10 5.53 -16.55 -16.50
N LEU A 11 6.71 -15.99 -16.78
CA LEU A 11 7.22 -14.79 -16.10
C LEU A 11 6.39 -13.56 -16.46
N GLU A 12 5.97 -13.41 -17.71
CA GLU A 12 5.12 -12.28 -18.12
C GLU A 12 3.75 -12.36 -17.45
N GLN A 13 3.14 -13.54 -17.41
CA GLN A 13 1.89 -13.75 -16.67
C GLN A 13 2.02 -13.51 -15.17
N LEU A 14 3.20 -13.75 -14.58
CA LEU A 14 3.45 -13.38 -13.18
C LEU A 14 3.40 -11.86 -13.00
N LYS A 15 4.06 -11.10 -13.88
CA LYS A 15 4.04 -9.64 -13.84
C LYS A 15 2.63 -9.07 -14.02
N GLU A 16 1.86 -9.61 -14.98
CA GLU A 16 0.46 -9.23 -15.20
C GLU A 16 -0.36 -9.43 -13.93
N LYS A 17 -0.19 -10.56 -13.23
CA LYS A 17 -0.91 -10.83 -11.98
C LYS A 17 -0.50 -9.91 -10.83
N VAL A 18 0.77 -9.54 -10.74
CA VAL A 18 1.23 -8.56 -9.76
C VAL A 18 0.66 -7.17 -10.08
N ALA A 19 0.62 -6.79 -11.36
CA ALA A 19 0.00 -5.54 -11.79
C ALA A 19 -1.50 -5.50 -11.46
N GLU A 20 -2.26 -6.58 -11.77
CA GLU A 20 -3.69 -6.70 -11.40
C GLU A 20 -3.90 -6.52 -9.87
N MET A 21 -3.03 -7.08 -9.04
CA MET A 21 -3.10 -6.91 -7.59
C MET A 21 -2.82 -5.46 -7.18
N GLY A 22 -1.84 -4.80 -7.82
CA GLY A 22 -1.55 -3.39 -7.62
C GLY A 22 -2.74 -2.50 -7.96
N GLU A 23 -3.40 -2.72 -9.09
CA GLU A 23 -4.62 -1.99 -9.47
C GLU A 23 -5.73 -2.13 -8.42
N LEU A 24 -5.90 -3.32 -7.82
CA LEU A 24 -6.89 -3.53 -6.75
C LEU A 24 -6.56 -2.70 -5.51
N VAL A 25 -5.30 -2.64 -5.10
CA VAL A 25 -4.84 -1.81 -3.98
C VAL A 25 -5.13 -0.34 -4.24
N GLU A 26 -4.75 0.16 -5.41
CA GLU A 26 -4.96 1.56 -5.79
C GLU A 26 -6.45 1.92 -5.82
N ILE A 27 -7.29 1.08 -6.44
CA ILE A 27 -8.75 1.27 -6.49
C ILE A 27 -9.34 1.27 -5.08
N GLY A 28 -8.90 0.37 -4.20
CA GLY A 28 -9.35 0.31 -2.80
C GLY A 28 -8.99 1.58 -2.04
N TYR A 29 -7.75 2.05 -2.21
CA TYR A 29 -7.28 3.27 -1.57
C TYR A 29 -8.02 4.53 -2.08
N ASP A 30 -8.23 4.64 -3.40
CA ASP A 30 -8.99 5.73 -4.00
C ASP A 30 -10.43 5.80 -3.49
N LYS A 31 -11.09 4.65 -3.38
CA LYS A 31 -12.43 4.55 -2.79
C LYS A 31 -12.44 5.02 -1.34
N LEU A 32 -11.46 4.59 -0.53
CA LEU A 32 -11.32 5.02 0.85
C LEU A 32 -11.22 6.55 0.94
N LEU A 33 -10.33 7.15 0.15
CA LEU A 33 -10.10 8.60 0.15
C LEU A 33 -11.39 9.38 -0.22
N LEU A 34 -12.07 8.95 -1.27
CA LEU A 34 -13.31 9.58 -1.72
C LEU A 34 -14.43 9.40 -0.69
N ALA A 35 -14.59 8.20 -0.15
CA ALA A 35 -15.63 7.88 0.83
C ALA A 35 -15.39 8.64 2.15
N ALA A 36 -14.16 8.75 2.63
CA ALA A 36 -13.81 9.52 3.81
C ALA A 36 -14.10 11.02 3.62
N LYS A 37 -13.78 11.59 2.45
CA LYS A 37 -14.11 12.99 2.11
C LYS A 37 -15.61 13.26 2.04
N ALA A 38 -16.38 12.30 1.53
CA ALA A 38 -17.85 12.42 1.35
C ALA A 38 -18.66 11.93 2.55
N ASN A 39 -18.04 11.27 3.53
CA ASN A 39 -18.71 10.49 4.59
C ASN A 39 -19.70 9.47 4.00
N ASP A 40 -19.28 8.79 2.93
CA ASP A 40 -20.07 7.79 2.23
C ASP A 40 -19.99 6.44 2.95
N VAL A 41 -20.96 6.20 3.83
CA VAL A 41 -21.05 5.00 4.67
C VAL A 41 -21.12 3.73 3.82
N GLU A 42 -21.90 3.71 2.74
CA GLU A 42 -22.06 2.53 1.88
C GLU A 42 -20.74 2.14 1.22
N SER A 43 -19.99 3.13 0.69
CA SER A 43 -18.68 2.89 0.10
C SER A 43 -17.66 2.42 1.14
N LEU A 44 -17.69 2.94 2.38
CA LEU A 44 -16.82 2.48 3.47
C LEU A 44 -17.14 1.03 3.89
N GLU A 45 -18.43 0.67 4.03
CA GLU A 45 -18.86 -0.69 4.35
C GLU A 45 -18.41 -1.69 3.26
N ASN A 46 -18.51 -1.32 1.99
CA ASN A 46 -18.08 -2.15 0.87
C ASN A 46 -16.55 -2.42 0.85
N LEU A 47 -15.75 -1.53 1.45
CA LEU A 47 -14.30 -1.76 1.57
C LEU A 47 -13.96 -2.89 2.55
N LEU A 48 -14.77 -3.09 3.59
CA LEU A 48 -14.57 -4.16 4.58
C LEU A 48 -14.74 -5.55 3.96
N ASP A 49 -15.59 -5.67 2.93
CA ASP A 49 -15.83 -6.95 2.25
C ASP A 49 -14.78 -7.27 1.15
N SER A 50 -13.93 -6.31 0.79
CA SER A 50 -12.95 -6.47 -0.31
C SER A 50 -11.74 -7.36 0.02
N ASP A 51 -11.54 -7.69 1.27
CA ASP A 51 -10.39 -8.41 1.82
C ASP A 51 -10.17 -9.81 1.20
N ARG A 52 -11.26 -10.54 0.91
CA ARG A 52 -11.18 -11.89 0.34
C ARG A 52 -10.52 -11.92 -1.04
N GLN A 53 -10.81 -10.95 -1.89
CA GLN A 53 -10.26 -10.91 -3.24
C GLN A 53 -8.75 -10.69 -3.19
N MET A 54 -8.26 -9.84 -2.29
CA MET A 54 -6.85 -9.57 -2.09
C MET A 54 -6.10 -10.81 -1.61
N VAL A 55 -6.63 -11.51 -0.58
CA VAL A 55 -6.05 -12.75 -0.06
C VAL A 55 -6.03 -13.87 -1.10
N ASP A 56 -7.09 -14.02 -1.91
CA ASP A 56 -7.13 -15.04 -2.96
C ASP A 56 -6.12 -14.75 -4.07
N MET A 57 -5.92 -13.48 -4.41
CA MET A 57 -4.92 -13.06 -5.39
C MET A 57 -3.50 -13.27 -4.86
N LEU A 58 -3.22 -12.89 -3.61
CA LEU A 58 -1.96 -13.18 -2.93
C LEU A 58 -1.60 -14.67 -3.05
N ARG A 59 -2.50 -15.55 -2.61
CA ARG A 59 -2.29 -17.01 -2.66
C ARG A 59 -2.04 -17.52 -4.08
N SER A 60 -2.76 -16.99 -5.05
CA SER A 60 -2.60 -17.37 -6.47
C SER A 60 -1.22 -16.99 -7.00
N ILE A 61 -0.74 -15.78 -6.66
CA ILE A 61 0.60 -15.30 -7.07
C ILE A 61 1.69 -16.09 -6.36
N GLU A 62 1.57 -16.32 -5.05
CA GLU A 62 2.52 -17.13 -4.29
C GLU A 62 2.65 -18.56 -4.84
N ALA A 63 1.52 -19.22 -5.12
CA ALA A 63 1.51 -20.56 -5.71
C ALA A 63 2.21 -20.57 -7.09
N ARG A 64 2.01 -19.54 -7.90
CA ARG A 64 2.68 -19.38 -9.20
C ARG A 64 4.18 -19.20 -9.04
N CYS A 65 4.63 -18.33 -8.11
CA CYS A 65 6.06 -18.12 -7.82
C CYS A 65 6.74 -19.45 -7.40
N LEU A 66 6.11 -20.19 -6.48
CA LEU A 66 6.63 -21.49 -6.04
C LEU A 66 6.69 -22.50 -7.19
N ALA A 67 5.66 -22.55 -8.04
CA ALA A 67 5.65 -23.43 -9.21
C ALA A 67 6.77 -23.09 -10.21
N LEU A 68 7.02 -21.80 -10.45
CA LEU A 68 8.13 -21.32 -11.29
C LEU A 68 9.48 -21.74 -10.73
N MET A 69 9.71 -21.57 -9.43
CA MET A 69 10.95 -21.97 -8.80
C MET A 69 11.23 -23.47 -8.90
N ILE A 70 10.20 -24.28 -8.67
CA ILE A 70 10.32 -25.76 -8.68
C ILE A 70 10.51 -26.29 -10.12
N LYS A 71 9.71 -25.81 -11.07
CA LYS A 71 9.66 -26.37 -12.43
C LYS A 71 10.77 -25.86 -13.34
N GLN A 72 11.13 -24.57 -13.19
CA GLN A 72 11.98 -23.88 -14.15
C GLN A 72 13.37 -23.57 -13.61
N GLN A 73 13.57 -23.67 -12.28
CA GLN A 73 14.84 -23.37 -11.60
C GLN A 73 15.45 -22.03 -12.08
N PRO A 74 14.72 -20.91 -11.94
CA PRO A 74 15.17 -19.62 -12.45
C PRO A 74 16.50 -19.21 -11.83
N VAL A 75 17.32 -18.47 -12.59
CA VAL A 75 18.62 -18.00 -12.14
C VAL A 75 18.75 -16.48 -12.30
N ALA A 76 19.65 -15.90 -11.55
CA ALA A 76 20.02 -14.49 -11.63
C ALA A 76 18.77 -13.57 -11.68
N ARG A 77 18.58 -12.83 -12.78
CA ARG A 77 17.50 -11.85 -12.94
C ARG A 77 16.09 -12.45 -12.79
N ASP A 78 15.89 -13.64 -13.35
CA ASP A 78 14.56 -14.28 -13.33
C ASP A 78 14.22 -14.73 -11.89
N LEU A 79 15.20 -15.24 -11.15
CA LEU A 79 15.03 -15.59 -9.73
C LEU A 79 14.74 -14.35 -8.88
N ARG A 80 15.44 -13.23 -9.13
CA ARG A 80 15.18 -11.98 -8.40
C ARG A 80 13.75 -11.48 -8.63
N LEU A 81 13.26 -11.53 -9.87
CA LEU A 81 11.87 -11.17 -10.17
C LEU A 81 10.88 -12.02 -9.38
N VAL A 82 11.04 -13.35 -9.40
CA VAL A 82 10.12 -14.26 -8.68
C VAL A 82 10.16 -14.05 -7.17
N THR A 83 11.37 -13.89 -6.59
CA THR A 83 11.52 -13.68 -5.15
C THR A 83 11.04 -12.29 -4.71
N ALA A 84 11.28 -11.24 -5.49
CA ALA A 84 10.76 -9.91 -5.22
C ALA A 84 9.23 -9.88 -5.32
N SER A 85 8.62 -10.57 -6.31
CA SER A 85 7.16 -10.66 -6.43
C SER A 85 6.53 -11.26 -5.18
N LEU A 86 7.09 -12.32 -4.58
CA LEU A 86 6.61 -12.91 -3.32
C LEU A 86 6.55 -11.91 -2.18
N LYS A 87 7.49 -10.99 -2.12
CA LYS A 87 7.57 -9.97 -1.05
C LYS A 87 6.61 -8.83 -1.33
N VAL A 88 6.62 -8.33 -2.55
CA VAL A 88 5.79 -7.20 -2.97
C VAL A 88 4.30 -7.50 -2.82
N VAL A 89 3.83 -8.70 -3.18
CA VAL A 89 2.40 -9.02 -3.02
C VAL A 89 1.98 -9.13 -1.56
N THR A 90 2.90 -9.48 -0.65
CA THR A 90 2.64 -9.44 0.80
C THR A 90 2.49 -7.99 1.28
N ASP A 91 3.37 -7.08 0.82
CA ASP A 91 3.24 -5.65 1.16
C ASP A 91 1.96 -5.04 0.57
N MET A 92 1.56 -5.42 -0.66
CA MET A 92 0.29 -5.01 -1.27
C MET A 92 -0.93 -5.48 -0.46
N GLU A 93 -0.91 -6.72 0.02
CA GLU A 93 -2.00 -7.24 0.88
C GLU A 93 -2.08 -6.45 2.18
N ARG A 94 -0.94 -6.13 2.81
CA ARG A 94 -0.91 -5.31 4.02
C ARG A 94 -1.44 -3.88 3.81
N ILE A 95 -1.17 -3.28 2.65
CA ILE A 95 -1.79 -1.99 2.29
C ILE A 95 -3.32 -2.15 2.22
N GLY A 96 -3.82 -3.23 1.62
CA GLY A 96 -5.25 -3.55 1.58
C GLY A 96 -5.86 -3.72 2.98
N ASP A 97 -5.21 -4.46 3.88
CA ASP A 97 -5.61 -4.59 5.29
C ASP A 97 -5.78 -3.21 5.95
N HIS A 98 -4.80 -2.32 5.78
CA HIS A 98 -4.85 -0.98 6.37
C HIS A 98 -5.93 -0.08 5.73
N VAL A 99 -6.28 -0.28 4.47
CA VAL A 99 -7.45 0.38 3.85
C VAL A 99 -8.73 -0.03 4.58
N GLY A 100 -8.91 -1.32 4.87
CA GLY A 100 -10.04 -1.83 5.66
C GLY A 100 -10.06 -1.26 7.09
N ASP A 101 -8.92 -1.31 7.80
CA ASP A 101 -8.76 -0.75 9.15
C ASP A 101 -9.16 0.73 9.20
N MET A 102 -8.71 1.54 8.22
CA MET A 102 -9.07 2.95 8.15
C MET A 102 -10.55 3.15 7.81
N ALA A 103 -11.14 2.31 6.95
CA ALA A 103 -12.56 2.36 6.65
C ALA A 103 -13.42 2.16 7.90
N GLU A 104 -13.05 1.20 8.78
CA GLU A 104 -13.71 1.01 10.09
C GLU A 104 -13.66 2.27 10.96
N LEU A 105 -12.50 2.95 11.01
CA LEU A 105 -12.34 4.17 11.81
C LEU A 105 -13.17 5.32 11.23
N PHE A 106 -13.22 5.47 9.91
CA PHE A 106 -14.05 6.48 9.26
C PHE A 106 -15.55 6.22 9.45
N LEU A 107 -15.99 4.96 9.51
CA LEU A 107 -17.37 4.59 9.81
C LEU A 107 -17.83 5.02 11.22
N ARG A 108 -16.91 5.12 12.19
CA ARG A 108 -17.23 5.63 13.54
C ARG A 108 -17.43 7.13 13.57
N ARG A 109 -16.98 7.85 12.56
CA ARG A 109 -17.13 9.30 12.47
C ARG A 109 -18.55 9.66 12.08
N LYS A 110 -19.12 10.65 12.74
CA LYS A 110 -20.47 11.18 12.44
C LYS A 110 -20.42 12.27 11.36
N GLU A 111 -19.24 12.72 10.99
CA GLU A 111 -19.02 13.91 10.17
C GLU A 111 -17.91 13.65 9.15
N PRO A 112 -17.98 14.27 7.94
CA PRO A 112 -16.93 14.17 6.93
C PRO A 112 -15.57 14.63 7.47
N VAL A 113 -14.50 14.09 6.87
CA VAL A 113 -13.14 14.58 7.10
C VAL A 113 -13.01 15.91 6.38
N GLN A 114 -12.95 17.03 7.04
CA GLN A 114 -12.68 18.39 6.53
C GLN A 114 -13.11 19.50 7.52
N GLN A 115 -13.42 19.13 8.77
CA GLN A 115 -13.99 20.08 9.73
C GLN A 115 -12.96 20.72 10.69
N THR A 116 -11.73 20.19 10.71
CA THR A 116 -10.66 20.68 11.60
C THR A 116 -9.34 20.79 10.84
N GLU A 117 -8.41 21.61 11.37
CA GLU A 117 -7.04 21.70 10.83
C GLU A 117 -6.33 20.34 10.82
N SER A 118 -6.54 19.51 11.83
CA SER A 118 -5.99 18.16 11.88
C SER A 118 -6.58 17.22 10.80
N ASP A 119 -7.82 17.42 10.39
CA ASP A 119 -8.40 16.70 9.26
C ASP A 119 -7.70 17.05 7.93
N GLU A 120 -7.30 18.32 7.75
CA GLU A 120 -6.55 18.73 6.56
C GLU A 120 -5.19 18.04 6.49
N VAL A 121 -4.51 17.88 7.64
CA VAL A 121 -3.23 17.16 7.71
C VAL A 121 -3.41 15.68 7.40
N ILE A 122 -4.46 15.04 7.93
CA ILE A 122 -4.80 13.63 7.63
C ILE A 122 -5.07 13.46 6.13
N LEU A 123 -5.87 14.34 5.51
CA LEU A 123 -6.14 14.27 4.07
C LEU A 123 -4.87 14.44 3.24
N LYS A 124 -3.98 15.35 3.63
CA LYS A 124 -2.68 15.51 2.98
C LYS A 124 -1.85 14.24 3.11
N MET A 125 -1.81 13.64 4.30
CA MET A 125 -1.10 12.38 4.53
C MET A 125 -1.69 11.23 3.70
N MET A 126 -3.02 11.18 3.53
CA MET A 126 -3.69 10.23 2.64
C MET A 126 -3.28 10.42 1.17
N ASP A 127 -3.20 11.65 0.67
CA ASP A 127 -2.80 11.94 -0.70
C ASP A 127 -1.32 11.59 -0.95
N GLU A 128 -0.41 11.85 0.02
CA GLU A 128 1.01 11.47 -0.07
C GLU A 128 1.18 9.93 -0.06
N ALA A 129 0.57 9.24 0.89
CA ALA A 129 0.62 7.78 0.96
C ALA A 129 0.05 7.12 -0.31
N ARG A 130 -1.05 7.66 -0.86
CA ARG A 130 -1.61 7.25 -2.16
C ARG A 130 -0.59 7.35 -3.28
N THR A 131 0.13 8.47 -3.34
CA THR A 131 1.15 8.70 -4.37
C THR A 131 2.27 7.67 -4.24
N MET A 132 2.75 7.42 -3.00
CA MET A 132 3.77 6.41 -2.74
C MET A 132 3.32 5.01 -3.14
N VAL A 133 2.07 4.62 -2.84
CA VAL A 133 1.51 3.31 -3.23
C VAL A 133 1.53 3.16 -4.75
N ARG A 134 0.94 4.10 -5.48
CA ARG A 134 0.87 4.06 -6.95
C ARG A 134 2.27 3.99 -7.57
N GLU A 135 3.17 4.89 -7.19
CA GLU A 135 4.52 4.96 -7.77
C GLU A 135 5.34 3.72 -7.42
N SER A 136 5.18 3.13 -6.24
CA SER A 136 5.88 1.90 -5.86
C SER A 136 5.42 0.69 -6.69
N VAL A 137 4.10 0.58 -6.96
CA VAL A 137 3.51 -0.47 -7.80
C VAL A 137 3.96 -0.33 -9.25
N GLU A 138 3.82 0.87 -9.83
CA GLU A 138 4.27 1.18 -11.19
C GLU A 138 5.76 0.87 -11.35
N ALA A 139 6.61 1.35 -10.43
CA ALA A 139 8.05 1.08 -10.42
C ALA A 139 8.36 -0.41 -10.37
N PHE A 140 7.59 -1.19 -9.58
CA PHE A 140 7.79 -2.62 -9.54
C PHE A 140 7.42 -3.30 -10.85
N VAL A 141 6.28 -2.98 -11.43
CA VAL A 141 5.81 -3.58 -12.70
C VAL A 141 6.78 -3.28 -13.84
N GLU A 142 7.24 -2.04 -13.96
CA GLU A 142 8.16 -1.59 -15.02
C GLU A 142 9.62 -1.97 -14.76
N GLY A 143 10.00 -2.20 -13.50
CA GLY A 143 11.38 -2.40 -13.09
C GLY A 143 12.18 -1.10 -13.09
N ASP A 144 11.53 -0.01 -12.68
CA ASP A 144 12.13 1.31 -12.58
C ASP A 144 12.75 1.53 -11.18
N ALA A 145 14.08 1.40 -11.11
CA ALA A 145 14.83 1.57 -9.87
C ALA A 145 14.95 3.04 -9.44
N GLU A 146 14.78 4.00 -10.35
CA GLU A 146 14.86 5.42 -10.04
C GLU A 146 13.57 5.90 -9.37
N THR A 147 12.41 5.59 -9.94
CA THR A 147 11.12 5.84 -9.30
C THR A 147 11.01 5.11 -7.96
N ALA A 148 11.47 3.86 -7.88
CA ALA A 148 11.52 3.13 -6.61
C ALA A 148 12.36 3.84 -5.54
N ARG A 149 13.49 4.46 -5.91
CA ARG A 149 14.29 5.27 -5.00
C ARG A 149 13.55 6.53 -4.54
N MET A 150 12.85 7.20 -5.46
CA MET A 150 12.07 8.39 -5.11
C MET A 150 10.99 8.07 -4.07
N VAL A 151 10.31 6.92 -4.21
CA VAL A 151 9.33 6.44 -3.22
C VAL A 151 9.99 6.26 -1.84
N ILE A 152 11.18 5.63 -1.81
CA ILE A 152 11.92 5.43 -0.55
C ILE A 152 12.31 6.78 0.09
N ASP A 153 12.77 7.73 -0.70
CA ASP A 153 13.20 9.04 -0.23
C ASP A 153 11.98 9.91 0.23
N ASN A 154 10.76 9.61 -0.25
CA ASN A 154 9.53 10.33 0.11
C ASN A 154 8.92 9.90 1.46
N ASP A 155 9.43 8.86 2.10
CA ASP A 155 8.97 8.36 3.40
C ASP A 155 9.03 9.44 4.49
N ASP A 156 10.09 10.25 4.50
CA ASP A 156 10.28 11.37 5.43
C ASP A 156 9.10 12.37 5.41
N VAL A 157 8.40 12.52 4.29
CA VAL A 157 7.23 13.41 4.16
C VAL A 157 6.04 12.85 4.93
N VAL A 158 5.75 11.55 4.77
CA VAL A 158 4.66 10.86 5.49
C VAL A 158 4.94 10.83 6.99
N ASP A 159 6.19 10.54 7.39
CA ASP A 159 6.64 10.58 8.78
C ASP A 159 6.51 11.98 9.41
N GLY A 160 6.84 13.02 8.65
CA GLY A 160 6.66 14.41 9.06
C GLY A 160 5.19 14.74 9.31
N LEU A 161 4.29 14.32 8.42
CA LEU A 161 2.85 14.51 8.57
C LEU A 161 2.28 13.72 9.76
N PHE A 162 2.73 12.48 9.97
CA PHE A 162 2.37 11.69 11.16
C PHE A 162 2.73 12.43 12.47
N ASN A 163 3.95 12.98 12.54
CA ASN A 163 4.37 13.74 13.70
C ASN A 163 3.52 14.99 13.91
N GLN A 164 3.12 15.68 12.83
CA GLN A 164 2.22 16.83 12.91
C GLN A 164 0.84 16.42 13.45
N VAL A 165 0.21 15.35 12.92
CA VAL A 165 -1.06 14.83 13.47
C VAL A 165 -0.94 14.54 14.96
N LYS A 166 0.16 13.90 15.38
CA LYS A 166 0.39 13.58 16.78
C LYS A 166 0.48 14.85 17.67
N GLU A 167 1.13 15.90 17.21
CA GLU A 167 1.20 17.20 17.93
C GLU A 167 -0.19 17.86 17.99
N ASP A 168 -0.94 17.87 16.89
CA ASP A 168 -2.30 18.40 16.83
C ASP A 168 -3.23 17.68 17.81
N MET A 169 -3.14 16.36 17.91
CA MET A 169 -3.92 15.57 18.86
C MET A 169 -3.55 15.86 20.31
N MET A 170 -2.26 16.08 20.62
CA MET A 170 -1.85 16.52 21.97
C MET A 170 -2.41 17.90 22.32
N HIS A 171 -2.41 18.84 21.38
CA HIS A 171 -3.03 20.15 21.57
C HIS A 171 -4.54 20.06 21.75
N ALA A 172 -5.22 19.20 20.97
CA ALA A 172 -6.65 18.98 21.09
C ALA A 172 -7.04 18.42 22.46
N ILE A 173 -6.26 17.50 23.03
CA ILE A 173 -6.44 17.00 24.40
C ILE A 173 -6.31 18.13 25.42
N GLN A 174 -5.24 18.94 25.33
CA GLN A 174 -4.97 20.04 26.27
C GLN A 174 -6.04 21.13 26.20
N GLY A 175 -6.49 21.45 24.99
CA GLY A 175 -7.50 22.48 24.72
C GLY A 175 -8.94 22.01 24.88
N HIS A 176 -9.20 20.71 25.08
CA HIS A 176 -10.53 20.11 25.08
C HIS A 176 -11.34 20.44 23.81
N THR A 177 -10.65 20.50 22.64
CA THR A 177 -11.27 20.89 21.35
C THR A 177 -11.85 19.73 20.57
N LEU A 178 -11.44 18.50 20.87
CA LEU A 178 -11.98 17.24 20.31
C LEU A 178 -12.35 16.29 21.43
N ASP A 179 -13.34 15.41 21.17
CA ASP A 179 -13.64 14.30 22.07
C ASP A 179 -12.51 13.22 22.02
N ALA A 180 -12.45 12.41 23.08
CA ALA A 180 -11.38 11.43 23.23
C ALA A 180 -11.41 10.34 22.14
N ASP A 181 -12.59 9.92 21.70
CA ASP A 181 -12.74 8.89 20.66
C ASP A 181 -12.17 9.40 19.34
N ARG A 182 -12.49 10.66 18.97
CA ARG A 182 -11.99 11.30 17.75
C ARG A 182 -10.46 11.48 17.76
N VAL A 183 -9.89 11.82 18.92
CA VAL A 183 -8.42 11.93 19.08
C VAL A 183 -7.77 10.58 18.84
N VAL A 184 -8.30 9.51 19.41
CA VAL A 184 -7.77 8.15 19.25
C VAL A 184 -7.93 7.69 17.80
N ASP A 185 -9.10 7.85 17.20
CA ASP A 185 -9.35 7.45 15.82
C ASP A 185 -8.44 8.19 14.82
N ASN A 186 -8.22 9.51 15.00
CA ASN A 186 -7.30 10.28 14.17
C ASN A 186 -5.84 9.81 14.29
N LEU A 187 -5.39 9.50 15.51
CA LEU A 187 -4.05 8.94 15.72
C LEU A 187 -3.89 7.57 15.09
N MET A 188 -4.91 6.72 15.16
CA MET A 188 -4.90 5.40 14.54
C MET A 188 -4.92 5.49 13.02
N ILE A 189 -5.74 6.38 12.43
CA ILE A 189 -5.74 6.63 10.99
C ILE A 189 -4.35 7.08 10.52
N ALA A 190 -3.75 8.07 11.21
CA ALA A 190 -2.42 8.52 10.88
C ALA A 190 -1.37 7.41 11.01
N LYS A 191 -1.51 6.51 12.01
CA LYS A 191 -0.61 5.36 12.18
C LYS A 191 -0.76 4.35 11.05
N TYR A 192 -1.97 4.07 10.58
CA TYR A 192 -2.18 3.20 9.42
C TYR A 192 -1.64 3.83 8.13
N LEU A 193 -1.77 5.14 7.96
CA LEU A 193 -1.17 5.85 6.81
C LEU A 193 0.36 5.77 6.81
N GLU A 194 1.00 5.91 7.96
CA GLU A 194 2.45 5.70 8.09
C GLU A 194 2.82 4.24 7.73
N LYS A 195 2.03 3.25 8.15
CA LYS A 195 2.27 1.86 7.77
C LYS A 195 2.07 1.61 6.27
N VAL A 196 1.11 2.26 5.64
CA VAL A 196 0.96 2.23 4.18
C VAL A 196 2.22 2.78 3.49
N GLY A 197 2.79 3.89 3.97
CA GLY A 197 4.07 4.43 3.52
C GLY A 197 5.21 3.42 3.67
N ASP A 198 5.37 2.82 4.86
CA ASP A 198 6.36 1.77 5.13
C ASP A 198 6.29 0.61 4.12
N HIS A 199 5.06 0.14 3.79
CA HIS A 199 4.86 -0.93 2.82
C HIS A 199 5.21 -0.48 1.39
N ALA A 200 4.89 0.75 1.01
CA ALA A 200 5.29 1.32 -0.28
C ALA A 200 6.83 1.43 -0.39
N VAL A 201 7.51 1.83 0.68
CA VAL A 201 8.98 1.81 0.79
C VAL A 201 9.55 0.39 0.62
N ASN A 202 8.92 -0.60 1.24
CA ASN A 202 9.34 -2.00 1.06
C ASN A 202 9.19 -2.46 -0.39
N ILE A 203 8.07 -2.12 -1.06
CA ILE A 203 7.89 -2.39 -2.49
C ILE A 203 9.02 -1.72 -3.30
N GLY A 204 9.37 -0.47 -3.01
CA GLY A 204 10.49 0.25 -3.62
C GLY A 204 11.83 -0.48 -3.42
N LYS A 205 12.14 -0.92 -2.19
CA LYS A 205 13.37 -1.70 -1.89
C LYS A 205 13.42 -3.01 -2.67
N TRP A 206 12.31 -3.74 -2.77
CA TRP A 206 12.24 -4.98 -3.55
C TRP A 206 12.32 -4.73 -5.06
N THR A 207 11.83 -3.58 -5.54
CA THR A 207 12.01 -3.14 -6.93
C THR A 207 13.48 -2.92 -7.25
N ARG A 208 14.20 -2.19 -6.40
CA ARG A 208 15.64 -1.98 -6.56
C ARG A 208 16.41 -3.31 -6.54
N PHE A 209 16.11 -4.19 -5.58
CA PHE A 209 16.71 -5.54 -5.56
C PHE A 209 16.46 -6.32 -6.85
N ARG A 210 15.22 -6.30 -7.38
CA ARG A 210 14.87 -6.96 -8.64
C ARG A 210 15.75 -6.48 -9.79
N VAL A 211 16.05 -5.20 -9.85
CA VAL A 211 16.80 -4.56 -10.94
C VAL A 211 18.31 -4.70 -10.74
N THR A 212 18.81 -4.29 -9.59
CA THR A 212 20.26 -4.18 -9.32
C THR A 212 20.86 -5.47 -8.73
N GLY A 213 20.07 -6.22 -7.97
CA GLY A 213 20.52 -7.37 -7.18
C GLY A 213 21.06 -6.99 -5.79
N GLU A 214 21.01 -5.72 -5.42
CA GLU A 214 21.42 -5.21 -4.11
C GLU A 214 20.19 -5.01 -3.23
N LEU A 215 20.22 -5.54 -2.01
CA LEU A 215 19.23 -5.25 -0.97
C LEU A 215 19.76 -4.06 -0.17
N ASP A 216 18.99 -2.97 -0.20
CA ASP A 216 19.22 -1.86 0.72
C ASP A 216 18.85 -2.33 2.13
N GLY A 217 19.82 -2.26 3.02
CA GLY A 217 19.71 -2.69 4.42
C GLY A 217 18.92 -1.69 5.26
#